data_e83d29754569e47d2ddcb1dac6ca6b2d
#
_entry.id   e83d29754569e47d2ddcb1dac6ca6b2d
#
_cell.length_a   1.000
_cell.length_b   1.000
_cell.length_c   1.000
_cell.angle_alpha   90.00
_cell.angle_beta   90.00
_cell.angle_gamma   90.00
#
_symmetry.space_group_name_H-M   'P 1'
#
loop_
_entity.id
_entity.type
_entity.pdbx_description
1 polymer ?
#
loop_
_entity_poly.entity_id
_entity_poly.type
_entity_poly.pdbx_seq_one_letter_code
_entity_poly.pdbx_strand_id
1 'polypeptide(L)'
;MDHTRLEYIPTWEPDDITLQLLKERGGKVLYPTMSREKHLYVLQDIKRLAAHFGYPMTWPVDHQPWWELPSLAYLAAHQEGKGREFFRSVYRARWEEGRDICSPEIIRSLAKELDLDPDTIASAPENPALRLEGAEALFRCYRDGVFGVPFFIVGFEKFWGVDRVDMFVAALNRATNAAE
;
A
#
# COMPACT_ATOMS: atom_id res chain seq x y z
N MET A 1 4.92 -3.60 20.39
CA MET A 1 4.77 -4.64 19.35
C MET A 1 6.06 -4.66 18.55
N ASP A 2 6.71 -5.79 18.46
CA ASP A 2 7.89 -5.93 17.62
C ASP A 2 7.45 -5.97 16.14
N HIS A 3 7.66 -4.86 15.43
CA HIS A 3 7.27 -4.70 14.04
C HIS A 3 8.22 -5.42 13.05
N THR A 4 9.29 -6.06 13.54
CA THR A 4 10.23 -6.81 12.69
C THR A 4 9.62 -8.08 12.10
N ARG A 5 8.44 -8.48 12.59
CA ARG A 5 7.72 -9.69 12.15
C ARG A 5 6.60 -9.42 11.14
N LEU A 6 6.35 -8.17 10.74
CA LEU A 6 5.31 -7.82 9.77
C LEU A 6 5.94 -7.57 8.40
N GLU A 7 5.50 -8.32 7.41
CA GLU A 7 5.77 -8.05 6.01
C GLU A 7 4.66 -7.17 5.44
N TYR A 8 5.04 -6.10 4.74
CA TYR A 8 4.11 -5.21 4.06
C TYR A 8 4.15 -5.48 2.57
N ILE A 9 3.02 -5.89 2.01
CA ILE A 9 2.89 -6.16 0.58
C ILE A 9 2.06 -5.04 -0.02
N PRO A 10 2.61 -4.24 -0.95
CA PRO A 10 1.86 -3.20 -1.61
C PRO A 10 0.82 -3.79 -2.55
N THR A 11 -0.35 -3.14 -2.63
CA THR A 11 -1.37 -3.44 -3.62
C THR A 11 -1.97 -2.15 -4.15
N TRP A 12 -2.20 -2.09 -5.46
CA TRP A 12 -2.71 -0.90 -6.14
C TRP A 12 -3.48 -1.30 -7.40
N GLU A 13 -4.11 -0.34 -8.05
CA GLU A 13 -4.65 -0.48 -9.40
C GLU A 13 -3.48 -0.33 -10.40
N PRO A 14 -3.02 -1.43 -11.04
CA PRO A 14 -1.84 -1.40 -11.90
C PRO A 14 -2.13 -0.75 -13.26
N ASP A 15 -1.10 -0.17 -13.86
CA ASP A 15 -1.15 0.22 -15.27
C ASP A 15 -1.16 -1.01 -16.20
N ASP A 16 -1.36 -0.76 -17.52
CA ASP A 16 -1.49 -1.83 -18.51
C ASP A 16 -0.26 -2.74 -18.56
N ILE A 17 0.95 -2.20 -18.30
CA ILE A 17 2.20 -2.98 -18.34
C ILE A 17 2.21 -3.97 -17.19
N THR A 18 2.04 -3.49 -15.96
CA THR A 18 2.05 -4.37 -14.78
C THR A 18 0.83 -5.30 -14.75
N LEU A 19 -0.32 -4.84 -15.26
CA LEU A 19 -1.50 -5.69 -15.41
C LEU A 19 -1.25 -6.85 -16.37
N GLN A 20 -0.53 -6.61 -17.47
CA GLN A 20 -0.15 -7.67 -18.41
C GLN A 20 0.78 -8.69 -17.75
N LEU A 21 1.81 -8.22 -17.03
CA LEU A 21 2.73 -9.08 -16.29
C LEU A 21 2.00 -9.93 -15.22
N LEU A 22 0.99 -9.36 -14.55
CA LEU A 22 0.14 -10.08 -13.60
C LEU A 22 -0.69 -11.17 -14.29
N LYS A 23 -1.29 -10.86 -15.46
CA LYS A 23 -2.07 -11.83 -16.25
C LYS A 23 -1.22 -12.99 -16.76
N GLU A 24 0.00 -12.73 -17.19
CA GLU A 24 0.95 -13.76 -17.63
C GLU A 24 1.29 -14.76 -16.51
N ARG A 25 1.21 -14.32 -15.25
CA ARG A 25 1.31 -15.19 -14.05
C ARG A 25 0.02 -15.92 -13.69
N GLY A 26 -1.05 -15.71 -14.46
CA GLY A 26 -2.38 -16.26 -14.15
C GLY A 26 -3.12 -15.49 -13.04
N GLY A 27 -2.64 -14.32 -12.67
CA GLY A 27 -3.26 -13.46 -11.66
C GLY A 27 -4.28 -12.47 -12.22
N LYS A 28 -5.02 -11.86 -11.32
CA LYS A 28 -5.93 -10.73 -11.60
C LYS A 28 -6.13 -9.87 -10.36
N VAL A 29 -6.53 -8.64 -10.54
CA VAL A 29 -6.96 -7.77 -9.44
C VAL A 29 -8.34 -8.21 -8.96
N LEU A 30 -8.47 -8.47 -7.66
CA LEU A 30 -9.73 -8.96 -7.06
C LEU A 30 -10.63 -7.83 -6.55
N TYR A 31 -10.12 -6.59 -6.53
CA TYR A 31 -10.89 -5.46 -6.01
C TYR A 31 -12.10 -5.16 -6.90
N PRO A 32 -13.35 -5.29 -6.37
CA PRO A 32 -14.54 -5.00 -7.14
C PRO A 32 -14.78 -3.48 -7.20
N THR A 33 -15.23 -3.00 -8.36
CA THR A 33 -15.68 -1.61 -8.48
C THR A 33 -16.80 -1.30 -7.49
N MET A 34 -16.64 -0.24 -6.72
CA MET A 34 -17.66 0.18 -5.75
C MET A 34 -18.84 0.87 -6.44
N SER A 35 -20.07 0.64 -5.93
CA SER A 35 -21.20 1.50 -6.29
C SER A 35 -20.99 2.93 -5.79
N ARG A 36 -21.66 3.89 -6.42
CA ARG A 36 -21.62 5.29 -6.00
C ARG A 36 -22.02 5.47 -4.53
N GLU A 37 -23.06 4.76 -4.09
CA GLU A 37 -23.58 4.83 -2.72
C GLU A 37 -22.55 4.33 -1.72
N LYS A 38 -21.89 3.22 -2.01
CA LYS A 38 -20.81 2.67 -1.19
C LYS A 38 -19.62 3.64 -1.15
N HIS A 39 -19.26 4.24 -2.27
CA HIS A 39 -18.19 5.22 -2.33
C HIS A 39 -18.49 6.44 -1.43
N LEU A 40 -19.68 7.02 -1.54
CA LEU A 40 -20.10 8.14 -0.71
C LEU A 40 -20.13 7.79 0.79
N TYR A 41 -20.56 6.58 1.14
CA TYR A 41 -20.49 6.10 2.52
C TYR A 41 -19.04 6.02 3.02
N VAL A 42 -18.15 5.41 2.25
CA VAL A 42 -16.73 5.25 2.60
C VAL A 42 -16.06 6.60 2.85
N LEU A 43 -16.36 7.63 2.04
CA LEU A 43 -15.83 8.99 2.26
C LEU A 43 -16.23 9.55 3.64
N GLN A 44 -17.49 9.35 4.05
CA GLN A 44 -17.97 9.80 5.37
C GLN A 44 -17.34 8.97 6.50
N ASP A 45 -17.19 7.67 6.27
CA ASP A 45 -16.67 6.75 7.28
C ASP A 45 -15.18 6.98 7.55
N ILE A 46 -14.38 7.19 6.51
CA ILE A 46 -12.96 7.55 6.64
C ILE A 46 -12.81 8.82 7.47
N LYS A 47 -13.64 9.84 7.23
CA LYS A 47 -13.63 11.10 8.00
C LYS A 47 -13.96 10.87 9.48
N ARG A 48 -14.95 10.01 9.78
CA ARG A 48 -15.30 9.64 11.16
C ARG A 48 -14.17 8.90 11.86
N LEU A 49 -13.56 7.92 11.17
CA LEU A 49 -12.45 7.13 11.71
C LEU A 49 -11.21 8.00 11.96
N ALA A 50 -10.85 8.87 11.01
CA ALA A 50 -9.74 9.80 11.21
C ALA A 50 -9.97 10.70 12.44
N ALA A 51 -11.15 11.26 12.59
CA ALA A 51 -11.50 12.06 13.77
C ALA A 51 -11.50 11.23 15.07
N HIS A 52 -12.02 10.01 15.04
CA HIS A 52 -12.04 9.11 16.19
C HIS A 52 -10.64 8.76 16.70
N PHE A 53 -9.71 8.51 15.77
CA PHE A 53 -8.32 8.19 16.10
C PHE A 53 -7.41 9.41 16.26
N GLY A 54 -7.94 10.63 16.09
CA GLY A 54 -7.15 11.86 16.21
C GLY A 54 -6.13 12.07 15.07
N TYR A 55 -6.34 11.47 13.91
CA TYR A 55 -5.48 11.66 12.75
C TYR A 55 -5.84 12.96 12.00
N PRO A 56 -4.87 13.85 11.75
CA PRO A 56 -5.07 14.94 10.81
C PRO A 56 -5.40 14.38 9.43
N MET A 57 -6.32 15.01 8.73
CA MET A 57 -6.72 14.52 7.42
C MET A 57 -6.99 15.67 6.46
N THR A 58 -6.31 15.64 5.32
CA THR A 58 -6.57 16.47 4.15
C THR A 58 -7.01 15.56 3.01
N TRP A 59 -8.18 15.87 2.40
CA TRP A 59 -8.63 15.10 1.23
C TRP A 59 -7.69 15.34 0.05
N PRO A 60 -7.02 14.29 -0.46
CA PRO A 60 -6.20 14.45 -1.64
C PRO A 60 -7.09 14.66 -2.88
N VAL A 61 -6.58 15.44 -3.82
CA VAL A 61 -7.22 15.66 -5.13
C VAL A 61 -6.39 14.93 -6.18
N ASP A 62 -6.92 13.82 -6.68
CA ASP A 62 -6.27 13.02 -7.70
C ASP A 62 -6.73 13.46 -9.08
N HIS A 63 -5.88 14.09 -9.88
CA HIS A 63 -6.24 14.58 -11.21
C HIS A 63 -6.09 13.53 -12.32
N GLN A 64 -5.11 12.68 -12.25
CA GLN A 64 -4.87 11.54 -13.14
C GLN A 64 -3.94 10.57 -12.40
N PRO A 65 -4.45 9.84 -11.42
CA PRO A 65 -3.62 9.07 -10.52
C PRO A 65 -2.92 7.94 -11.28
N TRP A 66 -1.60 7.90 -11.17
CA TRP A 66 -0.76 6.80 -11.65
C TRP A 66 -0.13 6.08 -10.48
N TRP A 67 -0.89 5.15 -9.91
CA TRP A 67 -0.54 4.43 -8.68
C TRP A 67 0.72 3.56 -8.82
N GLU A 68 1.16 3.32 -10.01
CA GLU A 68 2.41 2.64 -10.33
C GLU A 68 3.61 3.35 -9.69
N LEU A 69 3.65 4.69 -9.79
CA LEU A 69 4.78 5.47 -9.30
C LEU A 69 5.01 5.32 -7.79
N PRO A 70 4.08 5.64 -6.89
CA PRO A 70 4.33 5.50 -5.45
C PRO A 70 4.50 4.05 -5.02
N SER A 71 3.89 3.08 -5.73
CA SER A 71 3.95 1.68 -5.38
C SER A 71 5.29 1.05 -5.74
N LEU A 72 5.83 1.31 -6.93
CA LEU A 72 7.15 0.84 -7.33
C LEU A 72 8.28 1.62 -6.64
N ALA A 73 8.08 2.91 -6.36
CA ALA A 73 8.98 3.70 -5.52
C ALA A 73 9.11 3.10 -4.09
N TYR A 74 8.01 2.59 -3.52
CA TYR A 74 8.05 1.85 -2.26
C TYR A 74 8.93 0.60 -2.36
N LEU A 75 8.81 -0.19 -3.44
CA LEU A 75 9.64 -1.39 -3.63
C LEU A 75 11.12 -1.02 -3.76
N ALA A 76 11.46 0.03 -4.52
CA ALA A 76 12.82 0.54 -4.62
C ALA A 76 13.37 0.98 -3.25
N ALA A 77 12.60 1.76 -2.49
CA ALA A 77 12.98 2.16 -1.14
C ALA A 77 13.10 0.96 -0.18
N HIS A 78 12.29 -0.07 -0.37
CA HIS A 78 12.36 -1.30 0.42
C HIS A 78 13.66 -2.07 0.17
N GLN A 79 14.13 -2.16 -1.08
CA GLN A 79 15.43 -2.75 -1.42
C GLN A 79 16.60 -2.03 -0.74
N GLU A 80 16.47 -0.70 -0.52
CA GLU A 80 17.45 0.12 0.22
C GLU A 80 17.25 0.06 1.76
N GLY A 81 16.37 -0.81 2.26
CA GLY A 81 16.08 -0.96 3.69
C GLY A 81 15.24 0.18 4.29
N LYS A 82 14.67 1.08 3.47
CA LYS A 82 13.89 2.26 3.87
C LYS A 82 12.40 2.15 3.57
N GLY A 83 11.91 0.96 3.20
CA GLY A 83 10.52 0.79 2.75
C GLY A 83 9.49 1.28 3.75
N ARG A 84 9.68 1.01 5.05
CA ARG A 84 8.73 1.42 6.09
C ARG A 84 8.69 2.93 6.29
N GLU A 85 9.84 3.58 6.30
CA GLU A 85 9.96 5.03 6.41
C GLU A 85 9.35 5.71 5.18
N PHE A 86 9.63 5.19 3.99
CA PHE A 86 9.08 5.70 2.75
C PHE A 86 7.55 5.55 2.71
N PHE A 87 7.01 4.39 3.08
CA PHE A 87 5.57 4.19 3.22
C PHE A 87 4.92 5.25 4.11
N ARG A 88 5.50 5.52 5.29
CA ARG A 88 4.98 6.55 6.22
C ARG A 88 5.03 7.95 5.62
N SER A 89 6.12 8.29 4.93
CA SER A 89 6.27 9.60 4.26
C SER A 89 5.24 9.78 3.15
N VAL A 90 4.98 8.75 2.34
CA VAL A 90 3.95 8.76 1.30
C VAL A 90 2.55 8.95 1.91
N TYR A 91 2.23 8.24 3.00
CA TYR A 91 0.95 8.39 3.69
C TYR A 91 0.76 9.79 4.27
N ARG A 92 1.79 10.33 4.95
CA ARG A 92 1.77 11.71 5.47
C ARG A 92 1.54 12.70 4.34
N ALA A 93 2.35 12.63 3.28
CA ALA A 93 2.26 13.53 2.13
C ALA A 93 0.85 13.53 1.53
N ARG A 94 0.25 12.35 1.35
CA ARG A 94 -1.07 12.23 0.73
C ARG A 94 -2.20 12.65 1.67
N TRP A 95 -2.24 12.10 2.89
CA TRP A 95 -3.44 12.17 3.74
C TRP A 95 -3.40 13.30 4.77
N GLU A 96 -2.22 13.78 5.14
CA GLU A 96 -2.09 14.90 6.08
C GLU A 96 -1.79 16.21 5.36
N GLU A 97 -0.93 16.17 4.32
CA GLU A 97 -0.46 17.33 3.59
C GLU A 97 -1.23 17.60 2.28
N GLY A 98 -2.02 16.63 1.79
CA GLY A 98 -2.82 16.75 0.56
C GLY A 98 -1.96 16.83 -0.72
N ARG A 99 -0.74 16.30 -0.69
CA ARG A 99 0.19 16.31 -1.84
C ARG A 99 -0.14 15.20 -2.82
N ASP A 100 0.08 15.47 -4.11
CA ASP A 100 -0.09 14.47 -5.16
C ASP A 100 1.10 13.51 -5.20
N ILE A 101 0.95 12.34 -4.59
CA ILE A 101 1.99 11.30 -4.56
C ILE A 101 2.21 10.60 -5.91
N CYS A 102 1.39 10.88 -6.92
CA CYS A 102 1.61 10.43 -8.30
C CYS A 102 2.51 11.41 -9.09
N SER A 103 2.94 12.52 -8.47
CA SER A 103 3.94 13.45 -9.05
C SER A 103 5.36 12.96 -8.79
N PRO A 104 6.21 12.83 -9.84
CA PRO A 104 7.61 12.49 -9.68
C PRO A 104 8.39 13.47 -8.79
N GLU A 105 8.03 14.76 -8.80
CA GLU A 105 8.65 15.80 -7.95
C GLU A 105 8.38 15.54 -6.47
N ILE A 106 7.17 15.11 -6.13
CA ILE A 106 6.80 14.77 -4.75
C ILE A 106 7.57 13.52 -4.32
N ILE A 107 7.63 12.48 -5.14
CA ILE A 107 8.39 11.25 -4.84
C ILE A 107 9.88 11.56 -4.66
N ARG A 108 10.49 12.42 -5.51
CA ARG A 108 11.88 12.86 -5.32
C ARG A 108 12.09 13.58 -3.99
N SER A 109 11.15 14.45 -3.61
CA SER A 109 11.20 15.17 -2.33
C SER A 109 11.19 14.21 -1.15
N LEU A 110 10.29 13.20 -1.16
CA LEU A 110 10.19 12.19 -0.11
C LEU A 110 11.43 11.29 -0.04
N ALA A 111 12.02 10.94 -1.18
CA ALA A 111 13.25 10.18 -1.24
C ALA A 111 14.41 10.95 -0.60
N LYS A 112 14.56 12.25 -0.89
CA LYS A 112 15.57 13.13 -0.28
C LYS A 112 15.45 13.23 1.24
N GLU A 113 14.22 13.30 1.77
CA GLU A 113 13.97 13.33 3.22
C GLU A 113 14.49 12.07 3.93
N LEU A 114 14.69 10.97 3.19
CA LEU A 114 15.12 9.68 3.69
C LEU A 114 16.55 9.30 3.28
N ASP A 115 17.32 10.22 2.74
CA ASP A 115 18.68 9.98 2.22
C ASP A 115 18.73 8.88 1.14
N LEU A 116 17.66 8.77 0.33
CA LEU A 116 17.60 7.90 -0.84
C LEU A 116 17.94 8.69 -2.10
N ASP A 117 18.45 8.02 -3.15
CA ASP A 117 18.65 8.64 -4.45
C ASP A 117 17.31 9.03 -5.10
N PRO A 118 17.02 10.34 -5.28
CA PRO A 118 15.70 10.78 -5.68
C PRO A 118 15.31 10.37 -7.09
N ASP A 119 16.30 10.30 -7.99
CA ASP A 119 16.03 9.96 -9.39
C ASP A 119 15.82 8.47 -9.55
N THR A 120 16.57 7.62 -8.86
CA THR A 120 16.36 6.19 -8.81
C THR A 120 14.96 5.86 -8.26
N ILE A 121 14.54 6.51 -7.17
CA ILE A 121 13.22 6.25 -6.56
C ILE A 121 12.09 6.74 -7.47
N ALA A 122 12.23 7.93 -8.07
CA ALA A 122 11.18 8.48 -8.93
C ALA A 122 11.08 7.81 -10.31
N SER A 123 12.16 7.18 -10.79
CA SER A 123 12.15 6.40 -12.04
C SER A 123 11.87 4.91 -11.84
N ALA A 124 11.47 4.49 -10.64
CA ALA A 124 11.14 3.09 -10.34
C ALA A 124 10.18 2.43 -11.36
N PRO A 125 9.16 3.11 -11.91
CA PRO A 125 8.30 2.54 -12.94
C PRO A 125 8.99 2.26 -14.28
N GLU A 126 10.14 2.85 -14.54
CA GLU A 126 10.95 2.62 -15.74
C GLU A 126 11.86 1.40 -15.60
N ASN A 127 12.03 0.89 -14.37
CA ASN A 127 12.86 -0.26 -14.07
C ASN A 127 12.10 -1.58 -14.29
N PRO A 128 12.46 -2.41 -15.29
CA PRO A 128 11.75 -3.66 -15.56
C PRO A 128 11.79 -4.66 -14.41
N ALA A 129 12.87 -4.69 -13.62
CA ALA A 129 12.97 -5.59 -12.47
C ALA A 129 11.98 -5.20 -11.36
N LEU A 130 11.81 -3.90 -11.07
CA LEU A 130 10.81 -3.43 -10.12
C LEU A 130 9.38 -3.66 -10.61
N ARG A 131 9.12 -3.57 -11.92
CA ARG A 131 7.81 -3.95 -12.48
C ARG A 131 7.51 -5.43 -12.31
N LEU A 132 8.50 -6.30 -12.50
CA LEU A 132 8.35 -7.73 -12.25
C LEU A 132 8.10 -8.03 -10.77
N GLU A 133 8.79 -7.35 -9.86
CA GLU A 133 8.56 -7.43 -8.41
C GLU A 133 7.17 -6.92 -8.03
N GLY A 134 6.73 -5.81 -8.62
CA GLY A 134 5.39 -5.28 -8.45
C GLY A 134 4.30 -6.25 -8.91
N ALA A 135 4.46 -6.85 -10.08
CA ALA A 135 3.56 -7.89 -10.57
C ALA A 135 3.53 -9.13 -9.66
N GLU A 136 4.67 -9.51 -9.07
CA GLU A 136 4.73 -10.59 -8.08
C GLU A 136 4.01 -10.23 -6.78
N ALA A 137 4.15 -9.00 -6.28
CA ALA A 137 3.41 -8.51 -5.10
C ALA A 137 1.89 -8.59 -5.34
N LEU A 138 1.41 -8.12 -6.49
CA LEU A 138 0.00 -8.22 -6.88
C LEU A 138 -0.45 -9.67 -7.06
N PHE A 139 0.40 -10.54 -7.60
CA PHE A 139 0.11 -11.97 -7.74
C PHE A 139 -0.02 -12.66 -6.37
N ARG A 140 0.84 -12.31 -5.40
CA ARG A 140 0.68 -12.77 -4.01
C ARG A 140 -0.66 -12.32 -3.43
N CYS A 141 -1.04 -11.05 -3.60
CA CYS A 141 -2.36 -10.55 -3.19
C CYS A 141 -3.50 -11.36 -3.84
N TYR A 142 -3.38 -11.69 -5.13
CA TYR A 142 -4.37 -12.53 -5.82
C TYR A 142 -4.45 -13.94 -5.22
N ARG A 143 -3.33 -14.63 -5.02
CA ARG A 143 -3.28 -15.97 -4.42
C ARG A 143 -3.86 -15.98 -3.01
N ASP A 144 -3.57 -14.95 -2.24
CA ASP A 144 -4.02 -14.82 -0.85
C ASP A 144 -5.48 -14.38 -0.76
N GLY A 145 -6.11 -14.02 -1.89
CA GLY A 145 -7.51 -13.62 -1.96
C GLY A 145 -7.76 -12.23 -1.39
N VAL A 146 -6.81 -11.32 -1.51
CA VAL A 146 -6.93 -9.92 -1.06
C VAL A 146 -7.88 -9.18 -2.00
N PHE A 147 -9.08 -8.87 -1.54
CA PHE A 147 -10.14 -8.20 -2.29
C PHE A 147 -10.39 -6.76 -1.85
N GLY A 148 -9.64 -6.26 -0.89
CA GLY A 148 -9.73 -4.90 -0.38
C GLY A 148 -8.68 -4.66 0.70
N VAL A 149 -8.47 -3.41 1.09
CA VAL A 149 -7.47 -2.99 2.08
C VAL A 149 -8.11 -2.17 3.20
N PRO A 150 -7.51 -2.16 4.41
CA PRO A 150 -6.38 -3.00 4.85
C PRO A 150 -6.76 -4.47 4.98
N PHE A 151 -5.81 -5.37 4.68
CA PHE A 151 -5.99 -6.81 4.76
C PHE A 151 -4.81 -7.43 5.53
N PHE A 152 -5.10 -8.27 6.51
CA PHE A 152 -4.09 -8.86 7.38
C PHE A 152 -4.19 -10.38 7.35
N ILE A 153 -3.04 -11.06 7.39
CA ILE A 153 -2.97 -12.53 7.36
C ILE A 153 -2.03 -13.00 8.46
N VAL A 154 -2.48 -13.97 9.25
CA VAL A 154 -1.68 -14.70 10.23
C VAL A 154 -1.91 -16.20 10.03
N GLY A 155 -0.93 -16.92 9.51
CA GLY A 155 -1.12 -18.32 9.13
C GLY A 155 -2.24 -18.47 8.10
N PHE A 156 -3.34 -19.10 8.49
CA PHE A 156 -4.53 -19.29 7.64
C PHE A 156 -5.67 -18.30 7.96
N GLU A 157 -5.54 -17.52 9.05
CA GLU A 157 -6.55 -16.54 9.44
C GLU A 157 -6.39 -15.25 8.63
N LYS A 158 -7.51 -14.71 8.15
CA LYS A 158 -7.57 -13.49 7.32
C LYS A 158 -8.50 -12.47 7.96
N PHE A 159 -8.07 -11.21 7.99
CA PHE A 159 -8.80 -10.10 8.60
C PHE A 159 -8.86 -8.94 7.62
N TRP A 160 -10.05 -8.47 7.30
CA TRP A 160 -10.27 -7.34 6.40
C TRP A 160 -10.94 -6.19 7.13
N GLY A 161 -10.37 -4.99 6.97
CA GLY A 161 -10.89 -3.75 7.51
C GLY A 161 -10.22 -3.31 8.82
N VAL A 162 -10.33 -2.01 9.10
CA VAL A 162 -9.73 -1.40 10.30
C VAL A 162 -10.37 -1.88 11.59
N ASP A 163 -11.63 -2.30 11.55
CA ASP A 163 -12.42 -2.83 12.65
C ASP A 163 -12.01 -4.27 13.05
N ARG A 164 -11.06 -4.88 12.36
CA ARG A 164 -10.49 -6.20 12.66
C ARG A 164 -9.06 -6.14 13.17
N VAL A 165 -8.49 -4.94 13.34
CA VAL A 165 -7.10 -4.77 13.81
C VAL A 165 -6.86 -5.45 15.16
N ASP A 166 -7.76 -5.29 16.13
CA ASP A 166 -7.60 -5.90 17.46
C ASP A 166 -7.63 -7.44 17.38
N MET A 167 -8.48 -8.01 16.52
CA MET A 167 -8.56 -9.46 16.29
C MET A 167 -7.27 -9.96 15.62
N PHE A 168 -6.75 -9.24 14.63
CA PHE A 168 -5.47 -9.53 13.99
C PHE A 168 -4.32 -9.51 15.01
N VAL A 169 -4.25 -8.48 15.85
CA VAL A 169 -3.22 -8.37 16.90
C VAL A 169 -3.30 -9.54 17.89
N ALA A 170 -4.51 -9.93 18.29
CA ALA A 170 -4.70 -11.08 19.16
C ALA A 170 -4.25 -12.40 18.48
N ALA A 171 -4.54 -12.59 17.20
CA ALA A 171 -4.08 -13.76 16.44
C ALA A 171 -2.55 -13.78 16.29
N LEU A 172 -1.92 -12.63 16.01
CA LEU A 172 -0.47 -12.50 15.90
C LEU A 172 0.23 -12.86 17.21
N ASN A 173 -0.29 -12.38 18.35
CA ASN A 173 0.25 -12.71 19.66
C ASN A 173 0.14 -14.20 19.99
N ARG A 174 -1.00 -14.85 19.63
CA ARG A 174 -1.14 -16.32 19.79
C ARG A 174 -0.11 -17.08 18.96
N ALA A 175 0.08 -16.69 17.71
CA ALA A 175 1.04 -17.35 16.81
C ALA A 175 2.49 -17.19 17.29
N THR A 176 2.82 -16.04 17.89
CA THR A 176 4.14 -15.79 18.47
C THR A 176 4.40 -16.67 19.69
N ASN A 177 3.45 -16.70 20.64
CA ASN A 177 3.60 -17.49 21.87
C ASN A 177 3.63 -19.01 21.62
N ALA A 178 3.06 -19.48 20.50
CA ALA A 178 3.10 -20.89 20.12
C ALA A 178 4.43 -21.30 19.43
N ALA A 179 5.28 -20.32 19.07
CA ALA A 179 6.57 -20.55 18.41
C ALA A 179 7.76 -20.45 19.39
N GLU A 180 7.52 -20.04 20.64
CA GLU A 180 8.44 -20.07 21.79
C GLU A 180 8.29 -21.37 22.57
#